data_cc14c2c11df06fc10af1e4398030e5ce
#
_entry.id   cc14c2c11df06fc10af1e4398030e5ce
#
_cell.length_a   1.000
_cell.length_b   1.000
_cell.length_c   1.000
_cell.angle_alpha   90.00
_cell.angle_beta   90.00
_cell.angle_gamma   90.00
#
_symmetry.space_group_name_H-M   'P 1'
#
loop_
_entity.id
_entity.type
_entity.pdbx_description
1 polymer ?
#
loop_
_entity_poly.entity_id
_entity_poly.type
_entity_poly.pdbx_seq_one_letter_code
_entity_poly.pdbx_strand_id
1 'polypeptide(L)'
;MRFPPDRRSLDQIDDLRVQTTTGHVPIGNFVKRVPAQRVGHINRVNGNRVMTVTANLAEGVQAAKVQEQITAELARADLGSGVIFKMKGEDEERAKAGAFLIKAFGTAIFLIFAILLAQFNKLTSVGLVLTAVVLSTFGVLLGLLFMGQPFGVVMTGIGVIANAGVIVNNNIVLIDTYDRLRREGVEAYEAIMETCRERARPVVLTAVTAILGVLPIAFGMNIEFLSREITLGAPATQWWISLSTAIVFGLGFGTVLTLIVTPAALMAIELMRLRRLRLVAAWRARSVHRPARA
;
A
#
# COMPACT_ATOMS: atom_id res chain seq x y z
N MET A 1 -22.00 30.41 32.38
CA MET A 1 -21.98 30.01 33.79
C MET A 1 -22.43 28.58 33.93
N ARG A 2 -21.75 27.76 34.71
CA ARG A 2 -22.10 26.35 34.96
C ARG A 2 -22.14 26.14 36.48
N PHE A 3 -23.19 25.54 37.00
CA PHE A 3 -23.26 25.23 38.44
C PHE A 3 -22.16 24.23 38.84
N PRO A 4 -21.64 24.29 40.07
CA PRO A 4 -20.72 23.29 40.61
C PRO A 4 -21.30 21.87 40.51
N PRO A 5 -20.45 20.81 40.45
CA PRO A 5 -20.92 19.45 40.25
C PRO A 5 -21.93 18.95 41.29
N ASP A 6 -21.76 19.40 42.53
CA ASP A 6 -22.60 19.12 43.70
C ASP A 6 -24.01 19.77 43.65
N ARG A 7 -24.19 20.76 42.78
CA ARG A 7 -25.43 21.49 42.57
C ARG A 7 -26.02 21.36 41.19
N ARG A 8 -25.99 20.18 40.62
CA ARG A 8 -26.52 19.89 39.28
C ARG A 8 -27.71 18.92 39.29
N SER A 9 -28.40 18.82 40.43
CA SER A 9 -29.62 17.98 40.50
C SER A 9 -30.83 18.69 39.91
N LEU A 10 -31.78 17.93 39.38
CA LEU A 10 -33.02 18.47 38.82
C LEU A 10 -33.88 19.16 39.85
N ASP A 11 -33.74 18.79 41.15
CA ASP A 11 -34.52 19.33 42.25
C ASP A 11 -34.14 20.80 42.56
N GLN A 12 -32.95 21.20 42.23
CA GLN A 12 -32.49 22.58 42.40
C GLN A 12 -33.15 23.57 41.44
N ILE A 13 -33.80 23.07 40.38
CA ILE A 13 -34.60 23.94 39.49
C ILE A 13 -35.83 24.42 40.23
N ASP A 14 -36.40 23.63 41.14
CA ASP A 14 -37.58 23.97 41.92
C ASP A 14 -37.28 25.05 42.99
N ASP A 15 -36.02 25.10 43.45
CA ASP A 15 -35.54 26.09 44.41
C ASP A 15 -35.18 27.45 43.77
N LEU A 16 -35.18 27.54 42.43
CA LEU A 16 -34.99 28.81 41.74
C LEU A 16 -36.11 29.79 42.12
N ARG A 17 -35.73 30.93 42.65
CA ARG A 17 -36.68 31.97 43.08
C ARG A 17 -36.86 33.01 42.03
N VAL A 18 -38.10 33.27 41.66
CA VAL A 18 -38.51 34.35 40.77
C VAL A 18 -39.01 35.53 41.60
N GLN A 19 -38.57 36.72 41.26
CA GLN A 19 -39.00 37.93 41.90
C GLN A 19 -40.41 38.29 41.40
N THR A 20 -41.37 38.36 42.35
CA THR A 20 -42.75 38.78 42.09
C THR A 20 -43.03 40.06 42.82
N THR A 21 -44.17 40.70 42.57
CA THR A 21 -44.64 41.92 43.25
C THR A 21 -44.84 41.73 44.78
N THR A 22 -44.97 40.48 45.22
CA THR A 22 -45.15 40.10 46.63
C THR A 22 -43.92 39.46 47.29
N GLY A 23 -42.75 39.39 46.56
CA GLY A 23 -41.50 38.82 47.06
C GLY A 23 -40.95 37.69 46.20
N HIS A 24 -39.92 37.00 46.72
CA HIS A 24 -39.27 35.88 46.03
C HIS A 24 -40.05 34.58 46.25
N VAL A 25 -40.59 34.02 45.15
CA VAL A 25 -41.37 32.76 45.18
C VAL A 25 -40.60 31.66 44.43
N PRO A 26 -40.50 30.44 45.00
CA PRO A 26 -39.88 29.32 44.29
C PRO A 26 -40.66 28.96 43.02
N ILE A 27 -39.89 28.62 41.93
CA ILE A 27 -40.47 28.31 40.61
C ILE A 27 -41.36 27.06 40.68
N GLY A 28 -41.05 26.12 41.57
CA GLY A 28 -41.80 24.87 41.77
C GLY A 28 -43.27 25.09 42.16
N ASN A 29 -43.65 26.31 42.67
CA ASN A 29 -45.04 26.60 43.08
C ASN A 29 -45.99 26.84 41.88
N PHE A 30 -45.45 27.20 40.71
CA PHE A 30 -46.26 27.55 39.52
C PHE A 30 -45.82 26.85 38.24
N VAL A 31 -44.77 26.00 38.29
CA VAL A 31 -44.29 25.23 37.14
C VAL A 31 -44.36 23.74 37.46
N LYS A 32 -45.07 22.97 36.64
CA LYS A 32 -45.12 21.54 36.74
C LYS A 32 -44.09 20.94 35.75
N ARG A 33 -43.13 20.19 36.25
CA ARG A 33 -42.15 19.49 35.41
C ARG A 33 -42.84 18.28 34.77
N VAL A 34 -42.72 18.19 33.43
CA VAL A 34 -43.17 17.03 32.68
C VAL A 34 -41.97 16.43 31.97
N PRO A 35 -41.64 15.15 32.23
CA PRO A 35 -40.57 14.49 31.48
C PRO A 35 -40.95 14.39 30.01
N ALA A 36 -40.12 14.95 29.14
CA ALA A 36 -40.28 14.86 27.70
C ALA A 36 -39.02 14.26 27.08
N GLN A 37 -39.21 13.45 26.07
CA GLN A 37 -38.06 12.95 25.30
C GLN A 37 -37.36 14.13 24.61
N ARG A 38 -36.06 14.30 24.95
CA ARG A 38 -35.25 15.29 24.27
C ARG A 38 -35.04 14.83 22.85
N VAL A 39 -35.55 15.57 21.88
CA VAL A 39 -35.16 15.40 20.48
C VAL A 39 -33.71 15.86 20.35
N GLY A 40 -32.78 14.92 20.35
CA GLY A 40 -31.36 15.18 20.14
C GLY A 40 -31.08 15.62 18.70
N HIS A 41 -29.81 15.71 18.35
CA HIS A 41 -29.44 16.00 16.98
C HIS A 41 -29.94 14.89 16.03
N ILE A 42 -30.70 15.27 15.02
CA ILE A 42 -31.14 14.37 13.96
C ILE A 42 -30.07 14.42 12.87
N ASN A 43 -29.21 13.41 12.83
CA ASN A 43 -28.23 13.25 11.78
C ASN A 43 -28.90 12.68 10.54
N ARG A 44 -28.62 13.30 9.39
CA ARG A 44 -29.09 12.82 8.07
C ARG A 44 -27.91 12.65 7.14
N VAL A 45 -27.90 11.53 6.45
CA VAL A 45 -26.92 11.23 5.38
C VAL A 45 -27.71 10.93 4.12
N ASN A 46 -27.43 11.65 3.04
CA ASN A 46 -28.17 11.56 1.77
C ASN A 46 -29.70 11.70 1.93
N GLY A 47 -30.14 12.61 2.84
CA GLY A 47 -31.55 12.86 3.11
C GLY A 47 -32.21 11.87 4.09
N ASN A 48 -31.65 10.71 4.33
CA ASN A 48 -32.16 9.69 5.25
C ASN A 48 -31.70 9.96 6.69
N ARG A 49 -32.62 9.73 7.64
CA ARG A 49 -32.31 9.81 9.06
C ARG A 49 -31.35 8.67 9.44
N VAL A 50 -30.25 8.98 10.10
CA VAL A 50 -29.20 8.03 10.47
C VAL A 50 -28.97 8.02 11.97
N MET A 51 -28.91 6.83 12.54
CA MET A 51 -28.42 6.59 13.89
C MET A 51 -27.06 5.86 13.79
N THR A 52 -26.03 6.44 14.38
CA THR A 52 -24.69 5.85 14.37
C THR A 52 -24.39 5.23 15.71
N VAL A 53 -24.09 3.94 15.71
CA VAL A 53 -23.60 3.19 16.88
C VAL A 53 -22.10 2.99 16.69
N THR A 54 -21.29 3.47 17.63
CA THR A 54 -19.84 3.31 17.62
C THR A 54 -19.40 2.43 18.76
N ALA A 55 -18.46 1.53 18.50
CA ALA A 55 -17.83 0.68 19.49
C ALA A 55 -16.31 0.63 19.24
N ASN A 56 -15.54 0.60 20.31
CA ASN A 56 -14.11 0.38 20.25
C ASN A 56 -13.82 -1.10 20.49
N LEU A 57 -12.81 -1.62 19.81
CA LEU A 57 -12.35 -3.00 19.99
C LEU A 57 -11.44 -3.10 21.21
N ALA A 58 -11.53 -4.21 21.94
CA ALA A 58 -10.58 -4.54 22.99
C ALA A 58 -9.19 -4.86 22.37
N GLU A 59 -8.13 -4.64 23.15
CA GLU A 59 -6.77 -4.98 22.72
C GLU A 59 -6.65 -6.47 22.37
N GLY A 60 -6.02 -6.77 21.25
CA GLY A 60 -5.79 -8.14 20.76
C GLY A 60 -6.93 -8.74 19.95
N VAL A 61 -8.06 -8.06 19.80
CA VAL A 61 -9.21 -8.56 19.02
C VAL A 61 -9.11 -8.09 17.56
N GLN A 62 -9.24 -9.04 16.63
CA GLN A 62 -9.21 -8.72 15.19
C GLN A 62 -10.54 -8.10 14.74
N ALA A 63 -10.48 -6.87 14.22
CA ALA A 63 -11.65 -6.13 13.75
C ALA A 63 -12.48 -6.90 12.71
N ALA A 64 -11.83 -7.56 11.74
CA ALA A 64 -12.50 -8.32 10.69
C ALA A 64 -13.38 -9.46 11.25
N LYS A 65 -12.92 -10.17 12.28
CA LYS A 65 -13.65 -11.28 12.89
C LYS A 65 -14.91 -10.80 13.64
N VAL A 66 -14.77 -9.69 14.36
CA VAL A 66 -15.92 -9.08 15.08
C VAL A 66 -16.94 -8.53 14.09
N GLN A 67 -16.48 -7.91 13.00
CA GLN A 67 -17.34 -7.39 11.95
C GLN A 67 -18.14 -8.51 11.27
N GLU A 68 -17.52 -9.64 10.99
CA GLU A 68 -18.19 -10.82 10.42
C GLU A 68 -19.28 -11.33 11.37
N GLN A 69 -18.98 -11.44 12.66
CA GLN A 69 -19.94 -11.85 13.69
C GLN A 69 -21.12 -10.88 13.77
N ILE A 70 -20.86 -9.57 13.87
CA ILE A 70 -21.91 -8.55 13.93
C ILE A 70 -22.77 -8.58 12.65
N THR A 71 -22.17 -8.74 11.48
CA THR A 71 -22.89 -8.82 10.21
C THR A 71 -23.79 -10.05 10.16
N ALA A 72 -23.31 -11.19 10.66
CA ALA A 72 -24.09 -12.42 10.74
C ALA A 72 -25.25 -12.32 11.75
N GLU A 73 -25.06 -11.66 12.88
CA GLU A 73 -26.12 -11.42 13.87
C GLU A 73 -27.18 -10.44 13.36
N LEU A 74 -26.74 -9.34 12.71
CA LEU A 74 -27.66 -8.35 12.15
C LEU A 74 -28.49 -8.90 10.97
N ALA A 75 -27.93 -9.85 10.20
CA ALA A 75 -28.68 -10.55 9.16
C ALA A 75 -29.79 -11.44 9.73
N ARG A 76 -29.67 -11.84 11.01
CA ARG A 76 -30.70 -12.66 11.73
C ARG A 76 -31.65 -11.80 12.53
N ALA A 77 -31.29 -10.58 12.88
CA ALA A 77 -32.11 -9.68 13.67
C ALA A 77 -33.20 -9.06 12.79
N ASP A 78 -34.45 -9.13 13.27
CA ASP A 78 -35.54 -8.39 12.64
C ASP A 78 -35.49 -6.91 13.07
N LEU A 79 -34.90 -6.09 12.22
CA LEU A 79 -34.73 -4.65 12.44
C LEU A 79 -35.98 -3.83 12.04
N GLY A 80 -37.06 -4.51 11.63
CA GLY A 80 -38.26 -3.86 11.12
C GLY A 80 -38.16 -3.37 9.68
N SER A 81 -39.34 -3.26 9.03
CA SER A 81 -39.42 -2.82 7.65
C SER A 81 -38.99 -1.34 7.51
N GLY A 82 -37.89 -1.11 6.76
CA GLY A 82 -37.42 0.25 6.46
C GLY A 82 -36.10 0.67 7.14
N VAL A 83 -35.50 -0.17 7.97
CA VAL A 83 -34.16 0.07 8.54
C VAL A 83 -33.12 -0.58 7.64
N ILE A 84 -32.24 0.24 7.06
CA ILE A 84 -31.10 -0.23 6.28
C ILE A 84 -29.86 -0.12 7.17
N PHE A 85 -29.27 -1.25 7.49
CA PHE A 85 -28.00 -1.30 8.21
C PHE A 85 -26.82 -1.17 7.23
N LYS A 86 -25.88 -0.31 7.58
CA LYS A 86 -24.64 -0.14 6.81
C LYS A 86 -23.46 -0.06 7.75
N MET A 87 -22.60 -1.06 7.68
CA MET A 87 -21.29 -0.96 8.34
C MET A 87 -20.50 0.19 7.73
N LYS A 88 -20.05 1.11 8.58
CA LYS A 88 -19.12 2.18 8.24
C LYS A 88 -17.95 2.12 9.20
N GLY A 89 -16.77 2.39 8.70
CA GLY A 89 -15.59 2.42 9.53
C GLY A 89 -14.35 2.41 8.66
N GLU A 90 -13.23 2.22 9.31
CA GLU A 90 -11.92 2.18 8.68
C GLU A 90 -11.83 1.11 7.57
N ASP A 91 -12.57 0.01 7.71
CA ASP A 91 -12.56 -1.09 6.75
C ASP A 91 -13.25 -0.73 5.41
N GLU A 92 -14.32 0.08 5.41
CA GLU A 92 -14.95 0.55 4.16
C GLU A 92 -13.97 1.46 3.39
N GLU A 93 -13.29 2.36 4.10
CA GLU A 93 -12.30 3.24 3.50
C GLU A 93 -11.05 2.46 3.04
N ARG A 94 -10.60 1.47 3.81
CA ARG A 94 -9.52 0.56 3.42
C ARG A 94 -9.88 -0.27 2.20
N ALA A 95 -11.11 -0.78 2.10
CA ALA A 95 -11.57 -1.53 0.94
C ALA A 95 -11.64 -0.66 -0.33
N LYS A 96 -12.14 0.58 -0.22
CA LYS A 96 -12.13 1.55 -1.32
C LYS A 96 -10.71 1.89 -1.76
N ALA A 97 -9.83 2.17 -0.80
CA ALA A 97 -8.42 2.46 -1.07
C ALA A 97 -7.72 1.24 -1.70
N GLY A 98 -8.00 0.03 -1.23
CA GLY A 98 -7.48 -1.21 -1.81
C GLY A 98 -7.93 -1.41 -3.26
N ALA A 99 -9.22 -1.20 -3.55
CA ALA A 99 -9.75 -1.28 -4.91
C ALA A 99 -9.12 -0.23 -5.84
N PHE A 100 -8.89 0.99 -5.33
CA PHE A 100 -8.18 2.03 -6.06
C PHE A 100 -6.73 1.63 -6.35
N LEU A 101 -6.00 1.13 -5.34
CA LEU A 101 -4.60 0.72 -5.47
C LEU A 101 -4.41 -0.42 -6.47
N ILE A 102 -5.30 -1.41 -6.49
CA ILE A 102 -5.25 -2.50 -7.48
C ILE A 102 -5.37 -1.93 -8.90
N LYS A 103 -6.31 -1.00 -9.12
CA LYS A 103 -6.46 -0.33 -10.42
C LYS A 103 -5.23 0.52 -10.77
N ALA A 104 -4.72 1.29 -9.81
CA ALA A 104 -3.53 2.11 -9.98
C ALA A 104 -2.30 1.27 -10.29
N PHE A 105 -2.09 0.15 -9.58
CA PHE A 105 -1.00 -0.78 -9.83
C PHE A 105 -1.11 -1.42 -11.21
N GLY A 106 -2.31 -1.90 -11.59
CA GLY A 106 -2.55 -2.44 -12.93
C GLY A 106 -2.26 -1.42 -14.04
N THR A 107 -2.70 -0.17 -13.84
CA THR A 107 -2.41 0.92 -14.78
C THR A 107 -0.91 1.23 -14.84
N ALA A 108 -0.22 1.27 -13.70
CA ALA A 108 1.23 1.48 -13.65
C ALA A 108 1.99 0.38 -14.38
N ILE A 109 1.66 -0.90 -14.13
CA ILE A 109 2.27 -2.03 -14.84
C ILE A 109 1.99 -1.97 -16.35
N PHE A 110 0.78 -1.61 -16.75
CA PHE A 110 0.44 -1.44 -18.18
C PHE A 110 1.27 -0.31 -18.83
N LEU A 111 1.40 0.83 -18.17
CA LEU A 111 2.22 1.95 -18.67
C LEU A 111 3.70 1.57 -18.74
N ILE A 112 4.22 0.91 -17.72
CA ILE A 112 5.59 0.38 -17.71
C ILE A 112 5.78 -0.60 -18.87
N PHE A 113 4.87 -1.54 -19.07
CA PHE A 113 4.89 -2.47 -20.19
C PHE A 113 4.94 -1.75 -21.54
N ALA A 114 4.05 -0.77 -21.75
CA ALA A 114 3.97 -0.01 -22.99
C ALA A 114 5.28 0.78 -23.26
N ILE A 115 5.81 1.47 -22.26
CA ILE A 115 7.07 2.23 -22.36
C ILE A 115 8.25 1.28 -22.64
N LEU A 116 8.36 0.16 -21.92
CA LEU A 116 9.42 -0.81 -22.13
C LEU A 116 9.36 -1.44 -23.53
N LEU A 117 8.13 -1.73 -23.99
CA LEU A 117 7.94 -2.28 -25.34
C LEU A 117 8.36 -1.28 -26.41
N ALA A 118 8.02 0.00 -26.26
CA ALA A 118 8.47 1.06 -27.16
C ALA A 118 10.00 1.25 -27.13
N GLN A 119 10.59 1.13 -25.93
CA GLN A 119 12.05 1.31 -25.72
C GLN A 119 12.88 0.17 -26.33
N PHE A 120 12.54 -1.08 -26.02
CA PHE A 120 13.34 -2.24 -26.38
C PHE A 120 12.91 -2.94 -27.65
N ASN A 121 11.65 -2.79 -28.06
CA ASN A 121 11.03 -3.51 -29.18
C ASN A 121 11.23 -5.05 -29.10
N LYS A 122 11.36 -5.58 -27.86
CA LYS A 122 11.60 -7.01 -27.56
C LYS A 122 10.77 -7.44 -26.37
N LEU A 123 9.81 -8.32 -26.56
CA LEU A 123 8.97 -8.86 -25.48
C LEU A 123 9.77 -9.61 -24.39
N THR A 124 10.89 -10.23 -24.76
CA THR A 124 11.74 -10.93 -23.79
C THR A 124 12.38 -9.99 -22.77
N SER A 125 12.87 -8.83 -23.20
CA SER A 125 13.43 -7.80 -22.31
C SER A 125 12.36 -7.21 -21.42
N VAL A 126 11.17 -6.93 -21.97
CA VAL A 126 10.01 -6.44 -21.19
C VAL A 126 9.60 -7.45 -20.13
N GLY A 127 9.45 -8.72 -20.51
CA GLY A 127 9.09 -9.79 -19.56
C GLY A 127 10.09 -9.94 -18.43
N LEU A 128 11.39 -9.82 -18.72
CA LEU A 128 12.46 -9.89 -17.74
C LEU A 128 12.35 -8.75 -16.70
N VAL A 129 12.15 -7.51 -17.14
CA VAL A 129 12.00 -6.36 -16.27
C VAL A 129 10.73 -6.51 -15.39
N LEU A 130 9.61 -6.89 -15.97
CA LEU A 130 8.37 -7.10 -15.21
C LEU A 130 8.50 -8.21 -14.18
N THR A 131 9.23 -9.29 -14.50
CA THR A 131 9.52 -10.37 -13.54
C THR A 131 10.34 -9.83 -12.35
N ALA A 132 11.33 -8.97 -12.59
CA ALA A 132 12.09 -8.34 -11.51
C ALA A 132 11.21 -7.46 -10.61
N VAL A 133 10.23 -6.74 -11.18
CA VAL A 133 9.25 -5.94 -10.42
C VAL A 133 8.39 -6.85 -9.54
N VAL A 134 7.86 -7.93 -10.08
CA VAL A 134 7.06 -8.89 -9.29
C VAL A 134 7.90 -9.50 -8.17
N LEU A 135 9.12 -9.93 -8.46
CA LEU A 135 10.01 -10.51 -7.47
C LEU A 135 10.40 -9.50 -6.36
N SER A 136 10.49 -8.21 -6.66
CA SER A 136 10.78 -7.19 -5.65
C SER A 136 9.68 -7.05 -4.59
N THR A 137 8.44 -7.40 -4.92
CA THR A 137 7.35 -7.39 -3.93
C THR A 137 7.57 -8.39 -2.81
N PHE A 138 8.28 -9.51 -3.10
CA PHE A 138 8.71 -10.44 -2.05
C PHE A 138 9.68 -9.77 -1.06
N GLY A 139 10.57 -8.89 -1.55
CA GLY A 139 11.45 -8.10 -0.69
C GLY A 139 10.67 -7.19 0.26
N VAL A 140 9.59 -6.58 -0.22
CA VAL A 140 8.69 -5.78 0.62
C VAL A 140 8.06 -6.63 1.72
N LEU A 141 7.51 -7.79 1.35
CA LEU A 141 6.86 -8.70 2.31
C LEU A 141 7.86 -9.23 3.36
N LEU A 142 9.07 -9.60 2.93
CA LEU A 142 10.14 -10.00 3.84
C LEU A 142 10.54 -8.87 4.78
N GLY A 143 10.59 -7.63 4.28
CA GLY A 143 10.89 -6.46 5.11
C GLY A 143 9.85 -6.20 6.18
N LEU A 144 8.56 -6.26 5.83
CA LEU A 144 7.47 -6.13 6.79
C LEU A 144 7.50 -7.25 7.84
N LEU A 145 7.77 -8.48 7.41
CA LEU A 145 7.91 -9.62 8.31
C LEU A 145 9.08 -9.43 9.28
N PHE A 146 10.24 -8.99 8.78
CA PHE A 146 11.43 -8.76 9.59
C PHE A 146 11.22 -7.65 10.62
N MET A 147 10.52 -6.59 10.23
CA MET A 147 10.21 -5.45 11.11
C MET A 147 8.97 -5.70 12.00
N GLY A 148 8.29 -6.84 11.87
CA GLY A 148 7.08 -7.16 12.62
C GLY A 148 5.91 -6.21 12.33
N GLN A 149 5.86 -5.60 11.14
CA GLN A 149 4.86 -4.61 10.77
C GLN A 149 3.70 -5.26 10.01
N PRO A 150 2.44 -4.85 10.29
CA PRO A 150 1.31 -5.31 9.52
C PRO A 150 1.34 -4.73 8.10
N PHE A 151 0.78 -5.47 7.15
CA PHE A 151 0.60 -4.98 5.78
C PHE A 151 -0.42 -3.85 5.73
N GLY A 152 0.07 -2.63 5.60
CA GLY A 152 -0.78 -1.44 5.42
C GLY A 152 -1.21 -1.30 3.96
N VAL A 153 -2.47 -1.64 3.64
CA VAL A 153 -2.97 -1.65 2.25
C VAL A 153 -2.58 -0.39 1.47
N VAL A 154 -2.79 0.79 2.06
CA VAL A 154 -2.50 2.07 1.40
C VAL A 154 -1.00 2.34 1.34
N MET A 155 -0.35 2.43 2.50
CA MET A 155 1.05 2.88 2.57
C MET A 155 2.03 1.87 1.99
N THR A 156 1.87 0.58 2.33
CA THR A 156 2.70 -0.48 1.73
C THR A 156 2.44 -0.62 0.24
N GLY A 157 1.16 -0.51 -0.20
CA GLY A 157 0.80 -0.57 -1.62
C GLY A 157 1.44 0.56 -2.44
N ILE A 158 1.45 1.79 -1.93
CA ILE A 158 2.17 2.92 -2.56
C ILE A 158 3.68 2.62 -2.62
N GLY A 159 4.26 2.05 -1.55
CA GLY A 159 5.66 1.65 -1.51
C GLY A 159 6.02 0.61 -2.58
N VAL A 160 5.16 -0.37 -2.80
CA VAL A 160 5.33 -1.37 -3.89
C VAL A 160 5.33 -0.70 -5.26
N ILE A 161 4.40 0.22 -5.51
CA ILE A 161 4.33 0.97 -6.79
C ILE A 161 5.58 1.84 -6.99
N ALA A 162 6.03 2.54 -5.95
CA ALA A 162 7.24 3.35 -6.00
C ALA A 162 8.49 2.50 -6.32
N ASN A 163 8.64 1.35 -5.65
CA ASN A 163 9.74 0.42 -5.92
C ASN A 163 9.72 -0.09 -7.37
N ALA A 164 8.55 -0.37 -7.93
CA ALA A 164 8.43 -0.80 -9.32
C ALA A 164 9.11 0.18 -10.27
N GLY A 165 8.89 1.50 -10.09
CA GLY A 165 9.51 2.55 -10.92
C GLY A 165 11.04 2.57 -10.83
N VAL A 166 11.60 2.45 -9.63
CA VAL A 166 13.06 2.46 -9.42
C VAL A 166 13.71 1.21 -10.00
N ILE A 167 13.12 0.04 -9.77
CA ILE A 167 13.64 -1.25 -10.25
C ILE A 167 13.60 -1.31 -11.78
N VAL A 168 12.52 -0.83 -12.39
CA VAL A 168 12.38 -0.72 -13.84
C VAL A 168 13.50 0.15 -14.41
N ASN A 169 13.73 1.33 -13.82
CA ASN A 169 14.80 2.22 -14.26
C ASN A 169 16.18 1.56 -14.21
N ASN A 170 16.49 0.86 -13.11
CA ASN A 170 17.75 0.14 -12.95
C ASN A 170 17.92 -0.97 -14.01
N ASN A 171 16.86 -1.71 -14.30
CA ASN A 171 16.88 -2.77 -15.31
C ASN A 171 16.97 -2.21 -16.74
N ILE A 172 16.32 -1.09 -17.04
CA ILE A 172 16.42 -0.42 -18.36
C ILE A 172 17.88 -0.12 -18.66
N VAL A 173 18.58 0.53 -17.74
CA VAL A 173 19.98 0.92 -17.93
C VAL A 173 20.87 -0.30 -18.15
N LEU A 174 20.63 -1.40 -17.44
CA LEU A 174 21.40 -2.62 -17.57
C LEU A 174 21.16 -3.31 -18.93
N ILE A 175 19.90 -3.47 -19.33
CA ILE A 175 19.53 -4.12 -20.59
C ILE A 175 19.96 -3.28 -21.80
N ASP A 176 19.82 -1.95 -21.72
CA ASP A 176 20.27 -1.05 -22.80
C ASP A 176 21.78 -1.12 -23.02
N THR A 177 22.56 -1.18 -21.93
CA THR A 177 24.03 -1.35 -22.03
C THR A 177 24.38 -2.70 -22.67
N TYR A 178 23.72 -3.79 -22.26
CA TYR A 178 23.89 -5.11 -22.87
C TYR A 178 23.55 -5.07 -24.37
N ASP A 179 22.40 -4.50 -24.74
CA ASP A 179 21.95 -4.42 -26.13
C ASP A 179 22.89 -3.52 -26.98
N ARG A 180 23.51 -2.49 -26.37
CA ARG A 180 24.54 -1.65 -27.03
C ARG A 180 25.76 -2.48 -27.34
N LEU A 181 26.37 -3.16 -26.37
CA LEU A 181 27.54 -3.99 -26.53
C LEU A 181 27.32 -5.12 -27.56
N ARG A 182 26.12 -5.72 -27.55
CA ARG A 182 25.77 -6.71 -28.57
C ARG A 182 25.65 -6.17 -29.97
N ARG A 183 25.23 -4.90 -30.14
CA ARG A 183 25.22 -4.21 -31.44
C ARG A 183 26.65 -3.85 -31.93
N GLU A 184 27.56 -3.60 -31.01
CA GLU A 184 28.97 -3.38 -31.28
C GLU A 184 29.72 -4.68 -31.64
N GLY A 185 29.05 -5.85 -31.58
CA GLY A 185 29.63 -7.14 -31.98
C GLY A 185 30.28 -7.92 -30.85
N VAL A 186 30.22 -7.44 -29.60
CA VAL A 186 30.81 -8.13 -28.44
C VAL A 186 30.09 -9.46 -28.21
N GLU A 187 30.81 -10.53 -27.86
CA GLU A 187 30.21 -11.82 -27.54
C GLU A 187 29.25 -11.73 -26.36
N ALA A 188 28.21 -12.58 -26.32
CA ALA A 188 27.14 -12.50 -25.34
C ALA A 188 27.63 -12.57 -23.89
N TYR A 189 28.55 -13.50 -23.60
CA TYR A 189 29.13 -13.64 -22.28
C TYR A 189 29.93 -12.41 -21.85
N GLU A 190 30.81 -11.95 -22.72
CA GLU A 190 31.62 -10.75 -22.46
C GLU A 190 30.75 -9.50 -22.32
N ALA A 191 29.74 -9.34 -23.18
CA ALA A 191 28.79 -8.24 -23.09
C ALA A 191 28.03 -8.21 -21.75
N ILE A 192 27.63 -9.38 -21.22
CA ILE A 192 26.98 -9.47 -19.90
C ILE A 192 27.96 -9.09 -18.79
N MET A 193 29.17 -9.61 -18.83
CA MET A 193 30.18 -9.34 -17.80
C MET A 193 30.58 -7.86 -17.78
N GLU A 194 30.78 -7.24 -18.96
CA GLU A 194 31.11 -5.83 -19.05
C GLU A 194 29.92 -4.94 -18.63
N THR A 195 28.69 -5.31 -19.01
CA THR A 195 27.49 -4.63 -18.51
C THR A 195 27.42 -4.64 -16.98
N CYS A 196 27.67 -5.78 -16.34
CA CYS A 196 27.70 -5.88 -14.89
C CYS A 196 28.79 -4.98 -14.29
N ARG A 197 29.98 -4.98 -14.88
CA ARG A 197 31.10 -4.17 -14.42
C ARG A 197 30.83 -2.67 -14.51
N GLU A 198 30.29 -2.21 -15.65
CA GLU A 198 29.99 -0.79 -15.87
C GLU A 198 28.81 -0.30 -15.01
N ARG A 199 27.78 -1.14 -14.83
CA ARG A 199 26.49 -0.71 -14.26
C ARG A 199 26.26 -1.11 -12.79
N ALA A 200 27.02 -2.05 -12.24
CA ALA A 200 26.84 -2.44 -10.84
C ALA A 200 27.03 -1.24 -9.89
N ARG A 201 28.07 -0.45 -10.08
CA ARG A 201 28.38 0.69 -9.21
C ARG A 201 27.29 1.78 -9.24
N PRO A 202 26.82 2.30 -10.39
CA PRO A 202 25.72 3.26 -10.44
C PRO A 202 24.43 2.72 -9.82
N VAL A 203 24.05 1.47 -10.12
CA VAL A 203 22.82 0.84 -9.63
C VAL A 203 22.86 0.67 -8.10
N VAL A 204 23.96 0.21 -7.54
CA VAL A 204 24.13 0.12 -6.07
C VAL A 204 24.09 1.50 -5.43
N LEU A 205 24.77 2.49 -6.03
CA LEU A 205 24.81 3.84 -5.47
C LEU A 205 23.43 4.49 -5.42
N THR A 206 22.62 4.37 -6.47
CA THR A 206 21.25 4.90 -6.50
C THR A 206 20.37 4.21 -5.46
N ALA A 207 20.49 2.89 -5.30
CA ALA A 207 19.74 2.15 -4.30
C ALA A 207 20.14 2.55 -2.87
N VAL A 208 21.43 2.61 -2.58
CA VAL A 208 21.96 2.98 -1.25
C VAL A 208 21.54 4.40 -0.88
N THR A 209 21.66 5.36 -1.79
CA THR A 209 21.25 6.75 -1.51
C THR A 209 19.75 6.86 -1.25
N ALA A 210 18.91 6.16 -2.00
CA ALA A 210 17.48 6.15 -1.80
C ALA A 210 17.11 5.47 -0.45
N ILE A 211 17.73 4.34 -0.13
CA ILE A 211 17.54 3.62 1.14
C ILE A 211 17.94 4.52 2.32
N LEU A 212 19.13 5.11 2.28
CA LEU A 212 19.61 5.99 3.35
C LEU A 212 18.71 7.21 3.56
N GLY A 213 18.12 7.73 2.48
CA GLY A 213 17.20 8.87 2.56
C GLY A 213 15.91 8.57 3.32
N VAL A 214 15.39 7.34 3.23
CA VAL A 214 14.12 6.96 3.90
C VAL A 214 14.32 6.08 5.14
N LEU A 215 15.55 5.61 5.40
CA LEU A 215 15.89 4.73 6.51
C LEU A 215 15.49 5.29 7.88
N PRO A 216 15.73 6.58 8.20
CA PRO A 216 15.33 7.14 9.48
C PRO A 216 13.82 7.00 9.73
N ILE A 217 13.00 7.24 8.70
CA ILE A 217 11.55 7.11 8.79
C ILE A 217 11.13 5.65 8.99
N ALA A 218 11.81 4.69 8.35
CA ALA A 218 11.54 3.26 8.53
C ALA A 218 11.76 2.82 9.99
N PHE A 219 12.70 3.44 10.72
CA PHE A 219 12.93 3.24 12.15
C PHE A 219 12.06 4.15 13.04
N GLY A 220 11.12 4.88 12.47
CA GLY A 220 10.23 5.78 13.23
C GLY A 220 10.91 7.03 13.78
N MET A 221 12.08 7.39 13.26
CA MET A 221 12.80 8.59 13.65
C MET A 221 12.23 9.82 12.96
N ASN A 222 11.91 10.84 13.73
CA ASN A 222 11.56 12.16 13.24
C ASN A 222 12.66 13.15 13.64
N ILE A 223 13.24 13.81 12.65
CA ILE A 223 14.31 14.80 12.86
C ILE A 223 13.71 16.19 12.61
N GLU A 224 13.54 16.95 13.67
CA GLU A 224 13.01 18.31 13.60
C GLU A 224 14.17 19.30 13.56
N PHE A 225 14.40 19.88 12.37
CA PHE A 225 15.57 20.75 12.15
C PHE A 225 15.46 22.11 12.87
N LEU A 226 14.23 22.61 13.11
CA LEU A 226 14.02 23.88 13.79
C LEU A 226 14.30 23.79 15.30
N SER A 227 13.76 22.77 15.96
CA SER A 227 13.95 22.52 17.39
C SER A 227 15.24 21.75 17.70
N ARG A 228 15.90 21.17 16.67
CA ARG A 228 17.06 20.28 16.79
C ARG A 228 16.78 19.07 17.66
N GLU A 229 15.55 18.60 17.67
CA GLU A 229 15.13 17.43 18.43
C GLU A 229 14.96 16.22 17.52
N ILE A 230 15.36 15.06 18.06
CA ILE A 230 15.12 13.75 17.44
C ILE A 230 14.06 13.05 18.29
N THR A 231 12.88 12.86 17.72
CA THR A 231 11.77 12.17 18.39
C THR A 231 11.57 10.80 17.75
N LEU A 232 11.34 9.78 18.57
CA LEU A 232 11.02 8.43 18.12
C LEU A 232 9.51 8.21 18.26
N GLY A 233 8.88 7.65 17.22
CA GLY A 233 7.48 7.27 17.26
C GLY A 233 6.50 8.45 17.23
N ALA A 234 6.89 9.61 16.69
CA ALA A 234 5.98 10.74 16.52
C ALA A 234 4.73 10.33 15.70
N PRO A 235 3.51 10.76 16.08
CA PRO A 235 2.28 10.36 15.41
C PRO A 235 2.29 10.62 13.90
N ALA A 236 2.88 11.73 13.47
CA ALA A 236 3.03 12.07 12.05
C ALA A 236 3.92 11.07 11.29
N THR A 237 4.96 10.55 11.93
CA THR A 237 5.92 9.60 11.33
C THR A 237 5.34 8.19 11.24
N GLN A 238 4.48 7.79 12.19
CA GLN A 238 3.91 6.44 12.24
C GLN A 238 3.19 6.03 10.94
N TRP A 239 2.52 6.97 10.28
CA TRP A 239 1.85 6.72 8.99
C TRP A 239 2.81 6.35 7.87
N TRP A 240 4.03 6.88 7.90
CA TRP A 240 5.03 6.70 6.84
C TRP A 240 5.96 5.51 7.06
N ILE A 241 5.95 4.90 8.24
CA ILE A 241 6.85 3.78 8.58
C ILE A 241 6.67 2.62 7.60
N SER A 242 5.43 2.16 7.37
CA SER A 242 5.17 1.03 6.47
C SER A 242 5.56 1.32 5.02
N LEU A 243 5.37 2.57 4.55
CA LEU A 243 5.83 3.02 3.24
C LEU A 243 7.36 2.96 3.15
N SER A 244 8.06 3.54 4.14
CA SER A 244 9.52 3.60 4.16
C SER A 244 10.14 2.22 4.29
N THR A 245 9.57 1.35 5.12
CA THR A 245 9.98 -0.06 5.23
C THR A 245 9.82 -0.78 3.89
N ALA A 246 8.69 -0.59 3.21
CA ALA A 246 8.46 -1.16 1.89
C ALA A 246 9.51 -0.69 0.87
N ILE A 247 9.88 0.60 0.89
CA ILE A 247 10.91 1.14 -0.02
C ILE A 247 12.28 0.57 0.32
N VAL A 248 12.69 0.58 1.59
CA VAL A 248 14.02 0.11 2.02
C VAL A 248 14.24 -1.35 1.63
N PHE A 249 13.35 -2.23 2.04
CA PHE A 249 13.51 -3.66 1.81
C PHE A 249 13.19 -4.06 0.37
N GLY A 250 12.16 -3.48 -0.23
CA GLY A 250 11.80 -3.74 -1.62
C GLY A 250 12.87 -3.30 -2.60
N LEU A 251 13.45 -2.10 -2.40
CA LEU A 251 14.53 -1.60 -3.23
C LEU A 251 15.85 -2.35 -2.99
N GLY A 252 16.20 -2.64 -1.72
CA GLY A 252 17.39 -3.40 -1.38
C GLY A 252 17.36 -4.80 -2.02
N PHE A 253 16.29 -5.54 -1.80
CA PHE A 253 16.08 -6.86 -2.38
C PHE A 253 16.02 -6.80 -3.92
N GLY A 254 15.24 -5.85 -4.47
CA GLY A 254 15.11 -5.64 -5.90
C GLY A 254 16.44 -5.30 -6.58
N THR A 255 17.32 -4.55 -5.93
CA THR A 255 18.64 -4.22 -6.46
C THR A 255 19.54 -5.45 -6.53
N VAL A 256 19.53 -6.29 -5.48
CA VAL A 256 20.25 -7.57 -5.49
C VAL A 256 19.73 -8.47 -6.62
N LEU A 257 18.41 -8.56 -6.76
CA LEU A 257 17.79 -9.31 -7.86
C LEU A 257 18.20 -8.76 -9.23
N THR A 258 18.16 -7.44 -9.42
CA THR A 258 18.55 -6.81 -10.70
C THR A 258 20.00 -7.15 -11.06
N LEU A 259 20.93 -7.14 -10.11
CA LEU A 259 22.33 -7.40 -10.36
C LEU A 259 22.68 -8.88 -10.55
N ILE A 260 21.87 -9.79 -10.04
CA ILE A 260 22.12 -11.25 -10.14
C ILE A 260 21.18 -11.89 -11.16
N VAL A 261 19.87 -11.70 -10.98
CA VAL A 261 18.87 -12.41 -11.79
C VAL A 261 18.80 -11.88 -13.20
N THR A 262 18.93 -10.55 -13.41
CA THR A 262 18.84 -9.99 -14.76
C THR A 262 19.98 -10.45 -15.67
N PRO A 263 21.27 -10.41 -15.27
CA PRO A 263 22.35 -10.97 -16.07
C PRO A 263 22.21 -12.49 -16.30
N ALA A 264 21.83 -13.24 -15.26
CA ALA A 264 21.63 -14.67 -15.36
C ALA A 264 20.50 -15.02 -16.36
N ALA A 265 19.42 -14.27 -16.35
CA ALA A 265 18.29 -14.46 -17.25
C ALA A 265 18.64 -14.05 -18.69
N LEU A 266 19.42 -12.96 -18.90
CA LEU A 266 19.96 -12.62 -20.22
C LEU A 266 20.80 -13.75 -20.78
N MET A 267 21.67 -14.34 -19.98
CA MET A 267 22.48 -15.49 -20.39
C MET A 267 21.61 -16.72 -20.71
N ALA A 268 20.60 -17.01 -19.88
CA ALA A 268 19.66 -18.11 -20.12
C ALA A 268 18.90 -17.92 -21.44
N ILE A 269 18.45 -16.71 -21.74
CA ILE A 269 17.75 -16.38 -22.99
C ILE A 269 18.69 -16.64 -24.20
N GLU A 270 19.94 -16.23 -24.12
CA GLU A 270 20.91 -16.43 -25.22
C GLU A 270 21.24 -17.91 -25.41
N LEU A 271 21.43 -18.66 -24.33
CA LEU A 271 21.61 -20.12 -24.40
C LEU A 271 20.41 -20.82 -25.01
N MET A 272 19.20 -20.43 -24.68
CA MET A 272 17.97 -20.97 -25.27
C MET A 272 17.89 -20.65 -26.77
N ARG A 273 18.28 -19.43 -27.16
CA ARG A 273 18.36 -18.99 -28.56
C ARG A 273 19.36 -19.87 -29.35
N LEU A 274 20.55 -20.08 -28.81
CA LEU A 274 21.58 -20.93 -29.44
C LEU A 274 21.13 -22.40 -29.56
N ARG A 275 20.48 -22.94 -28.54
CA ARG A 275 19.88 -24.29 -28.59
C ARG A 275 18.83 -24.40 -29.68
N ARG A 276 17.92 -23.43 -29.80
CA ARG A 276 16.91 -23.38 -30.86
C ARG A 276 17.54 -23.36 -32.24
N LEU A 277 18.55 -22.52 -32.44
CA LEU A 277 19.26 -22.47 -33.74
C LEU A 277 19.94 -23.78 -34.10
N ARG A 278 20.57 -24.46 -33.12
CA ARG A 278 21.17 -25.78 -33.34
C ARG A 278 20.12 -26.86 -33.70
N LEU A 279 18.96 -26.82 -33.02
CA LEU A 279 17.86 -27.77 -33.32
C LEU A 279 17.28 -27.53 -34.73
N VAL A 280 17.07 -26.27 -35.11
CA VAL A 280 16.57 -25.92 -36.46
C VAL A 280 17.60 -26.31 -37.54
N ALA A 281 18.89 -26.10 -37.31
CA ALA A 281 19.95 -26.52 -38.21
C ALA A 281 20.01 -28.03 -38.35
N ALA A 282 19.92 -28.78 -37.26
CA ALA A 282 19.87 -30.24 -37.25
C ALA A 282 18.61 -30.79 -37.98
N TRP A 283 17.46 -30.13 -37.81
CA TRP A 283 16.22 -30.51 -38.50
C TRP A 283 16.34 -30.25 -40.02
N ARG A 284 16.88 -29.10 -40.43
CA ARG A 284 17.14 -28.77 -41.84
C ARG A 284 18.13 -29.77 -42.47
N ALA A 285 19.20 -30.14 -41.79
CA ALA A 285 20.15 -31.11 -42.27
C ALA A 285 19.50 -32.49 -42.52
N ARG A 286 18.58 -32.92 -41.63
CA ARG A 286 17.83 -34.17 -41.80
C ARG A 286 16.79 -34.09 -42.93
N SER A 287 16.20 -32.96 -43.22
CA SER A 287 15.23 -32.79 -44.31
C SER A 287 15.87 -32.83 -45.70
N VAL A 288 17.13 -32.38 -45.82
CA VAL A 288 17.88 -32.41 -47.08
C VAL A 288 18.36 -33.82 -47.42
N HIS A 289 18.55 -34.72 -46.43
CA HIS A 289 19.00 -36.10 -46.64
C HIS A 289 17.86 -37.11 -46.80
N ARG A 290 16.61 -36.71 -47.04
CA ARG A 290 15.57 -37.64 -47.48
C ARG A 290 15.76 -37.92 -48.97
N PRO A 291 16.24 -39.12 -49.37
CA PRO A 291 16.28 -39.49 -50.80
C PRO A 291 14.84 -39.49 -51.31
N ALA A 292 14.64 -38.88 -52.48
CA ALA A 292 13.41 -39.02 -53.24
C ALA A 292 13.14 -40.50 -53.42
N ARG A 293 12.14 -41.04 -52.73
CA ARG A 293 11.62 -42.38 -53.03
C ARG A 293 10.93 -42.28 -54.40
N ALA A 294 11.57 -42.82 -55.41
CA ALA A 294 10.99 -43.12 -56.67
C ALA A 294 9.94 -44.24 -56.49
#